data_f053217799252e9f03fea76f84f9d5eb
#
_entry.id   f053217799252e9f03fea76f84f9d5eb
#
_cell.length_a   1.000
_cell.length_b   1.000
_cell.length_c   1.000
_cell.angle_alpha   90.00
_cell.angle_beta   90.00
_cell.angle_gamma   90.00
#
_symmetry.space_group_name_H-M   'P 1'
#
loop_
_entity.id
_entity.type
_entity.pdbx_description
1 polymer ?
#
loop_
_entity_poly.entity_id
_entity_poly.type
_entity_poly.pdbx_seq_one_letter_code
_entity_poly.pdbx_strand_id
1 'polypeptide(L)'
;MKLLVEREEGDRLIILLSDGYSADLGGGKDNEIANKLLANNISTYAIHIAPGSPPPQLLTITNRTGGEVFSAGDPLALKAIFNKIDQMQKTQIEKVGAESMDLFKPFALIGTAITTLFLLSLFGLRYTPW
;
A
#
# COMPACT_ATOMS: atom_id res chain seq x y z
N MET A 1 10.48 9.25 -3.14
CA MET A 1 11.22 8.81 -1.95
C MET A 1 10.61 9.33 -0.64
N LYS A 2 10.21 10.60 -0.54
CA LYS A 2 9.63 11.19 0.67
C LYS A 2 8.39 10.44 1.20
N LEU A 3 7.48 10.01 0.33
CA LEU A 3 6.25 9.30 0.69
C LEU A 3 6.47 7.89 1.32
N LEU A 4 7.60 7.24 1.00
CA LEU A 4 7.93 5.92 1.55
C LEU A 4 8.60 6.01 2.93
N VAL A 5 9.21 7.15 3.24
CA VAL A 5 9.87 7.39 4.52
C VAL A 5 8.86 7.78 5.61
N GLU A 6 7.73 8.37 5.25
CA GLU A 6 6.69 8.82 6.17
C GLU A 6 5.82 7.67 6.75
N ARG A 7 5.93 6.45 6.21
CA ARG A 7 5.26 5.28 6.77
C ARG A 7 6.13 4.64 7.84
N GLU A 8 5.67 4.60 9.06
CA GLU A 8 6.42 4.08 10.21
C GLU A 8 6.48 2.55 10.27
N GLU A 9 5.56 1.82 9.63
CA GLU A 9 5.51 0.36 9.64
C GLU A 9 5.26 -0.22 8.25
N GLY A 10 5.96 -1.30 7.91
CA GLY A 10 5.78 -2.12 6.73
C GLY A 10 7.02 -2.27 5.85
N ASP A 11 7.02 -3.34 5.08
CA ASP A 11 8.03 -3.59 4.06
C ASP A 11 7.91 -2.53 2.97
N ARG A 12 8.99 -1.77 2.79
CA ARG A 12 9.06 -0.72 1.78
C ARG A 12 9.74 -1.25 0.54
N LEU A 13 9.07 -1.12 -0.60
CA LEU A 13 9.53 -1.66 -1.86
C LEU A 13 9.55 -0.57 -2.94
N ILE A 14 10.61 -0.56 -3.74
CA ILE A 14 10.69 0.24 -4.96
C ILE A 14 10.91 -0.70 -6.14
N ILE A 15 10.13 -0.54 -7.19
CA ILE A 15 10.35 -1.20 -8.48
C ILE A 15 10.84 -0.15 -9.46
N LEU A 16 12.05 -0.35 -9.99
CA LEU A 16 12.65 0.49 -11.01
C LEU A 16 12.49 -0.17 -12.37
N LEU A 17 11.97 0.58 -13.34
CA LEU A 17 12.05 0.20 -14.74
C LEU A 17 13.21 0.96 -15.38
N SER A 18 14.13 0.25 -16.02
CA SER A 18 15.30 0.82 -16.67
C SER A 18 15.42 0.32 -18.09
N ASP A 19 15.56 1.25 -19.02
CA ASP A 19 15.82 1.00 -20.43
C ASP A 19 17.31 1.08 -20.80
N GLY A 20 18.19 1.27 -19.83
CA GLY A 20 19.63 1.33 -20.06
C GLY A 20 20.38 2.22 -19.07
N TYR A 21 21.38 2.91 -19.59
CA TYR A 21 22.28 3.76 -18.81
C TYR A 21 21.59 5.03 -18.32
N SER A 22 21.71 5.31 -17.03
CA SER A 22 21.42 6.62 -16.46
C SER A 22 22.73 7.32 -16.10
N ALA A 23 22.97 8.46 -16.74
CA ALA A 23 24.16 9.29 -16.46
C ALA A 23 24.21 9.78 -15.00
N ASP A 24 23.03 9.89 -14.38
CA ASP A 24 22.86 10.38 -13.00
C ASP A 24 23.33 9.38 -11.94
N LEU A 25 23.47 8.10 -12.29
CA LEU A 25 23.95 7.03 -11.39
C LEU A 25 25.47 6.84 -11.45
N GLY A 26 26.18 7.62 -12.27
CA GLY A 26 27.63 7.59 -12.35
C GLY A 26 28.33 8.26 -11.16
N GLY A 27 29.65 8.01 -11.02
CA GLY A 27 30.50 8.71 -10.05
C GLY A 27 30.30 8.31 -8.58
N GLY A 28 29.84 7.08 -8.32
CA GLY A 28 29.67 6.57 -6.94
C GLY A 28 28.34 6.96 -6.28
N LYS A 29 27.46 7.64 -6.98
CA LYS A 29 26.11 7.99 -6.49
C LYS A 29 25.22 6.75 -6.29
N ASP A 30 25.46 5.69 -7.03
CA ASP A 30 24.85 4.37 -6.87
C ASP A 30 25.00 3.85 -5.43
N ASN A 31 26.20 3.95 -4.88
CA ASN A 31 26.48 3.54 -3.50
C ASN A 31 25.80 4.45 -2.47
N GLU A 32 25.79 5.75 -2.70
CA GLU A 32 25.11 6.70 -1.82
C GLU A 32 23.60 6.45 -1.79
N ILE A 33 23.00 6.25 -2.95
CA ILE A 33 21.59 5.93 -3.09
C ILE A 33 21.27 4.60 -2.40
N ALA A 34 22.06 3.56 -2.64
CA ALA A 34 21.90 2.25 -2.01
C ALA A 34 21.96 2.35 -0.48
N ASN A 35 22.88 3.10 0.08
CA ASN A 35 22.99 3.31 1.51
C ASN A 35 21.78 4.07 2.08
N LYS A 36 21.28 5.08 1.39
CA LYS A 36 20.06 5.81 1.80
C LYS A 36 18.83 4.92 1.77
N LEU A 37 18.71 4.05 0.79
CA LEU A 37 17.60 3.10 0.68
C LEU A 37 17.66 2.06 1.81
N LEU A 38 18.86 1.52 2.05
CA LEU A 38 19.09 0.55 3.12
C LEU A 38 18.80 1.14 4.50
N ALA A 39 19.26 2.36 4.77
CA ALA A 39 19.02 3.07 6.04
C ALA A 39 17.53 3.31 6.31
N ASN A 40 16.69 3.31 5.27
CA ASN A 40 15.23 3.45 5.39
C ASN A 40 14.48 2.12 5.23
N ASN A 41 15.17 0.97 5.28
CA ASN A 41 14.59 -0.36 5.07
C ASN A 41 13.78 -0.48 3.77
N ILE A 42 14.30 0.07 2.67
CA ILE A 42 13.66 0.04 1.36
C ILE A 42 14.36 -0.98 0.49
N SER A 43 13.67 -2.06 0.12
CA SER A 43 14.12 -3.05 -0.86
C SER A 43 13.87 -2.53 -2.27
N THR A 44 14.86 -2.67 -3.15
CA THR A 44 14.75 -2.17 -4.53
C THR A 44 14.87 -3.31 -5.52
N TYR A 45 13.84 -3.50 -6.31
CA TYR A 45 13.83 -4.43 -7.44
C TYR A 45 13.90 -3.64 -8.74
N ALA A 46 14.60 -4.17 -9.74
CA ALA A 46 14.70 -3.51 -11.03
C ALA A 46 14.28 -4.43 -12.17
N ILE A 47 13.59 -3.86 -13.15
CA ILE A 47 13.24 -4.53 -14.41
C ILE A 47 14.01 -3.82 -15.53
N HIS A 48 14.94 -4.54 -16.12
CA HIS A 48 15.70 -4.06 -17.27
C HIS A 48 14.97 -4.40 -18.57
N ILE A 49 14.58 -3.37 -19.32
CA ILE A 49 13.75 -3.52 -20.55
C ILE A 49 14.60 -3.58 -21.80
N ALA A 50 15.79 -2.98 -21.78
CA ALA A 50 16.66 -2.96 -22.97
C ALA A 50 17.29 -4.32 -23.26
N PRO A 51 17.62 -4.59 -24.52
CA PRO A 51 18.41 -5.76 -24.89
C PRO A 51 19.84 -5.61 -24.34
N GLY A 52 20.34 -6.66 -23.71
CA GLY A 52 21.69 -6.71 -23.15
C GLY A 52 21.74 -6.89 -21.64
N SER A 53 22.93 -6.73 -21.08
CA SER A 53 23.13 -6.86 -19.65
C SER A 53 22.68 -5.59 -18.91
N PRO A 54 22.07 -5.73 -17.73
CA PRO A 54 21.69 -4.58 -16.93
C PRO A 54 22.94 -3.77 -16.50
N PRO A 55 22.80 -2.44 -16.37
CA PRO A 55 23.89 -1.57 -15.92
C PRO A 55 24.44 -1.99 -14.56
N PRO A 56 25.78 -1.97 -14.35
CA PRO A 56 26.38 -2.38 -13.08
C PRO A 56 25.91 -1.54 -11.89
N GLN A 57 25.57 -0.28 -12.10
CA GLN A 57 25.01 0.61 -11.07
C GLN A 57 23.67 0.11 -10.56
N LEU A 58 22.83 -0.41 -11.45
CA LEU A 58 21.54 -0.98 -11.11
C LEU A 58 21.70 -2.23 -10.25
N LEU A 59 22.64 -3.11 -10.64
CA LEU A 59 23.02 -4.30 -9.87
C LEU A 59 23.54 -3.94 -8.47
N THR A 60 24.34 -2.88 -8.35
CA THR A 60 24.86 -2.42 -7.07
C THR A 60 23.74 -1.98 -6.14
N ILE A 61 22.80 -1.17 -6.63
CA ILE A 61 21.69 -0.66 -5.83
C ILE A 61 20.77 -1.80 -5.37
N THR A 62 20.36 -2.66 -6.29
CA THR A 62 19.43 -3.75 -5.97
C THR A 62 20.04 -4.78 -5.01
N ASN A 63 21.26 -5.23 -5.27
CA ASN A 63 21.93 -6.21 -4.41
C ASN A 63 22.17 -5.68 -2.99
N ARG A 64 22.51 -4.41 -2.83
CA ARG A 64 22.73 -3.81 -1.50
C ARG A 64 21.45 -3.62 -0.72
N THR A 65 20.33 -3.40 -1.41
CA THR A 65 19.02 -3.20 -0.78
C THR A 65 18.23 -4.49 -0.61
N GLY A 66 18.84 -5.65 -0.88
CA GLY A 66 18.20 -6.96 -0.74
C GLY A 66 17.17 -7.28 -1.84
N GLY A 67 17.22 -6.56 -2.96
CA GLY A 67 16.43 -6.83 -4.14
C GLY A 67 17.19 -7.55 -5.24
N GLU A 68 16.63 -7.57 -6.44
CA GLU A 68 17.15 -8.28 -7.60
C GLU A 68 16.83 -7.54 -8.89
N VAL A 69 17.65 -7.77 -9.94
CA VAL A 69 17.41 -7.23 -11.29
C VAL A 69 16.85 -8.32 -12.18
N PHE A 70 15.76 -8.01 -12.86
CA PHE A 70 15.08 -8.91 -13.79
C PHE A 70 15.11 -8.35 -15.20
N SER A 71 15.20 -9.24 -16.18
CA SER A 71 15.06 -8.88 -17.58
C SER A 71 13.60 -8.95 -18.01
N ALA A 72 13.10 -7.93 -18.70
CA ALA A 72 11.75 -7.92 -19.23
C ALA A 72 11.48 -9.02 -20.27
N GLY A 73 12.56 -9.58 -20.86
CA GLY A 73 12.46 -10.71 -21.79
C GLY A 73 12.20 -12.06 -21.10
N ASP A 74 12.25 -12.15 -19.78
CA ASP A 74 11.99 -13.37 -19.01
C ASP A 74 10.63 -13.31 -18.30
N PRO A 75 9.56 -13.92 -18.87
CA PRO A 75 8.23 -13.93 -18.25
C PRO A 75 8.17 -14.67 -16.92
N LEU A 76 9.07 -15.64 -16.71
CA LEU A 76 9.12 -16.41 -15.45
C LEU A 76 9.70 -15.58 -14.32
N ALA A 77 10.74 -14.81 -14.60
CA ALA A 77 11.33 -13.89 -13.66
C ALA A 77 10.35 -12.78 -13.26
N LEU A 78 9.61 -12.23 -14.24
CA LEU A 78 8.59 -11.23 -13.98
C LEU A 78 7.46 -11.78 -13.08
N LYS A 79 7.02 -13.01 -13.32
CA LYS A 79 6.03 -13.69 -12.49
C LYS A 79 6.54 -13.93 -11.07
N ALA A 80 7.82 -14.26 -10.90
CA ALA A 80 8.44 -14.45 -9.59
C ALA A 80 8.45 -13.17 -8.76
N ILE A 81 8.73 -12.01 -9.39
CA ILE A 81 8.62 -10.69 -8.72
C ILE A 81 7.20 -10.45 -8.22
N PHE A 82 6.21 -10.57 -9.09
CA PHE A 82 4.81 -10.31 -8.71
C PHE A 82 4.35 -11.23 -7.59
N ASN A 83 4.73 -12.51 -7.63
CA ASN A 83 4.46 -13.44 -6.54
C ASN A 83 5.12 -13.01 -5.22
N LYS A 84 6.36 -12.52 -5.28
CA LYS A 84 7.09 -12.02 -4.09
C LYS A 84 6.44 -10.77 -3.51
N ILE A 85 6.03 -9.83 -4.37
CA ILE A 85 5.31 -8.63 -3.98
C ILE A 85 3.96 -8.99 -3.33
N ASP A 86 3.23 -9.94 -3.91
CA ASP A 86 1.95 -10.42 -3.38
C ASP A 86 2.11 -11.07 -2.00
N GLN A 87 3.20 -11.83 -1.80
CA GLN A 87 3.52 -12.40 -0.49
C GLN A 87 3.87 -11.33 0.55
N MET A 88 4.62 -10.29 0.18
CA MET A 88 4.96 -9.17 1.07
C MET A 88 3.72 -8.37 1.46
N GLN A 89 2.80 -8.15 0.53
CA GLN A 89 1.54 -7.44 0.83
C GLN A 89 0.59 -8.26 1.71
N LYS A 90 0.60 -9.59 1.61
CA LYS A 90 -0.24 -10.44 2.46
C LYS A 90 0.11 -10.37 3.94
N THR A 91 1.35 -10.06 4.29
CA THR A 91 1.77 -9.96 5.69
C THR A 91 1.20 -8.72 6.39
N GLN A 92 0.65 -7.75 5.66
CA GLN A 92 0.18 -6.46 6.19
C GLN A 92 -1.25 -6.06 5.81
N ILE A 93 -2.05 -6.97 5.29
CA ILE A 93 -3.49 -6.77 5.37
C ILE A 93 -3.92 -7.25 6.78
N GLU A 94 -3.41 -6.62 7.81
CA GLU A 94 -4.24 -6.39 8.96
C GLU A 94 -5.45 -5.63 8.41
N LYS A 95 -6.61 -6.27 8.41
CA LYS A 95 -7.87 -5.57 8.25
C LYS A 95 -7.75 -4.36 9.20
N VAL A 96 -7.38 -3.21 8.69
CA VAL A 96 -7.89 -1.97 9.22
C VAL A 96 -9.38 -2.19 9.05
N GLY A 97 -9.99 -2.66 10.14
CA GLY A 97 -11.38 -2.99 10.15
C GLY A 97 -12.04 -1.83 9.46
N ALA A 98 -12.81 -2.09 8.45
CA ALA A 98 -13.90 -1.20 8.17
C ALA A 98 -14.58 -1.09 9.53
N GLU A 99 -14.12 -0.13 10.35
CA GLU A 99 -14.96 0.43 11.38
C GLU A 99 -16.12 0.93 10.59
N SER A 100 -17.05 0.00 10.42
CA SER A 100 -18.39 0.32 10.04
C SER A 100 -18.78 1.41 11.05
N MET A 101 -18.72 2.66 10.63
CA MET A 101 -19.28 3.78 11.36
C MET A 101 -20.81 3.66 11.37
N ASP A 102 -21.29 2.44 11.47
CA ASP A 102 -22.68 2.10 11.70
C ASP A 102 -23.00 2.09 13.20
N LEU A 103 -22.70 3.19 13.86
CA LEU A 103 -23.40 3.58 15.08
C LEU A 103 -24.85 4.05 14.78
N PHE A 104 -25.41 3.52 13.69
CA PHE A 104 -26.80 3.79 13.30
C PHE A 104 -27.79 3.16 14.27
N LYS A 105 -27.45 2.04 14.89
CA LYS A 105 -28.34 1.31 15.82
C LYS A 105 -28.92 2.17 16.95
N PRO A 106 -28.13 2.95 17.72
CA PRO A 106 -28.71 3.75 18.80
C PRO A 106 -29.58 4.88 18.26
N PHE A 107 -29.24 5.49 17.14
CA PHE A 107 -30.05 6.55 16.52
C PHE A 107 -31.35 6.01 15.95
N ALA A 108 -31.35 4.84 15.34
CA ALA A 108 -32.56 4.18 14.86
C ALA A 108 -33.48 3.77 15.99
N LEU A 109 -32.97 3.28 17.13
CA LEU A 109 -33.78 2.94 18.32
C LEU A 109 -34.41 4.17 18.94
N ILE A 110 -33.71 5.27 19.06
CA ILE A 110 -34.26 6.53 19.57
C ILE A 110 -35.34 7.07 18.62
N GLY A 111 -35.09 7.06 17.32
CA GLY A 111 -36.07 7.50 16.33
C GLY A 111 -37.34 6.68 16.32
N THR A 112 -37.27 5.35 16.44
CA THR A 112 -38.45 4.47 16.52
C THR A 112 -39.18 4.64 17.85
N ALA A 113 -38.51 4.85 18.95
CA ALA A 113 -39.14 5.11 20.25
C ALA A 113 -39.97 6.42 20.25
N ILE A 114 -39.42 7.50 19.69
CA ILE A 114 -40.08 8.79 19.57
C ILE A 114 -41.32 8.70 18.65
N THR A 115 -41.20 8.01 17.53
CA THR A 115 -42.33 7.83 16.58
C THR A 115 -43.47 7.00 17.19
N THR A 116 -43.15 5.94 17.92
CA THR A 116 -44.17 5.14 18.61
C THR A 116 -44.86 5.93 19.72
N LEU A 117 -44.12 6.71 20.50
CA LEU A 117 -44.70 7.58 21.53
C LEU A 117 -45.61 8.64 20.93
N PHE A 118 -45.24 9.22 19.79
CA PHE A 118 -46.05 10.20 19.08
C PHE A 118 -47.36 9.58 18.56
N LEU A 119 -47.31 8.39 17.98
CA LEU A 119 -48.50 7.67 17.52
C LEU A 119 -49.44 7.32 18.69
N LEU A 120 -48.90 6.86 19.82
CA LEU A 120 -49.69 6.59 21.02
C LEU A 120 -50.36 7.87 21.57
N SER A 121 -49.68 9.00 21.54
CA SER A 121 -50.21 10.32 21.93
C SER A 121 -51.37 10.74 21.04
N LEU A 122 -51.27 10.55 19.73
CA LEU A 122 -52.36 10.86 18.79
C LEU A 122 -53.60 9.98 19.03
N PHE A 123 -53.41 8.70 19.35
CA PHE A 123 -54.51 7.81 19.68
C PHE A 123 -55.13 8.14 21.05
N GLY A 124 -54.33 8.48 22.06
CA GLY A 124 -54.77 8.84 23.40
C GLY A 124 -55.52 10.15 23.46
N LEU A 125 -55.12 11.17 22.74
CA LEU A 125 -55.76 12.49 22.68
C LEU A 125 -57.05 12.50 21.85
N ARG A 126 -57.29 11.45 21.04
CA ARG A 126 -58.53 11.35 20.26
C ARG A 126 -59.72 10.80 21.07
N TYR A 127 -59.50 10.41 22.33
CA TYR A 127 -60.47 9.90 23.26
C TYR A 127 -60.67 10.84 24.44
N THR A 128 -60.83 12.14 24.24
CA THR A 128 -61.49 13.00 25.20
C THR A 128 -62.90 13.28 24.68
N PRO A 129 -63.95 12.54 25.14
CA PRO A 129 -65.31 13.00 25.00
C PRO A 129 -65.42 14.19 25.94
N TRP A 130 -65.74 15.29 25.38
CA TRP A 130 -66.27 16.43 26.14
C TRP A 130 -67.72 16.24 26.43
#